data_62c8bd5e94794fa4a26908640dbb9de8
#
_entry.id   62c8bd5e94794fa4a26908640dbb9de8
#
_cell.length_a   1.000
_cell.length_b   1.000
_cell.length_c   1.000
_cell.angle_alpha   90.00
_cell.angle_beta   90.00
_cell.angle_gamma   90.00
#
_symmetry.space_group_name_H-M   'P 1'
#
loop_
_entity.id
_entity.type
_entity.pdbx_description
1 polymer ?
#
loop_
_entity_poly.entity_id
_entity_poly.type
_entity_poly.pdbx_seq_one_letter_code
_entity_poly.pdbx_strand_id
1 'polypeptide(L)'
;MKTRMSGLFILVLLLTVSGCSILPQTQPSAVHDFGIPNADLSSATSTSLQQPSITVQAPKWLSDSRIHYRLLYATPTQVRFYALDRWIAPPSELFEQLLNASGKQQPKSATIQLNVFEQQFDTANQAKVVIHFTATTVPEDNEHQANKRDFRLQLPCPTPDAKGAVTGFTALTKQANDMVQAWLADAN
;
A
#
# COMPACT_ATOMS: atom_id res chain seq x y z
N MET A 1 35.18 9.62 -64.96
CA MET A 1 34.76 8.57 -64.07
C MET A 1 34.87 8.89 -62.58
N LYS A 2 35.51 9.96 -62.12
CA LYS A 2 35.68 10.28 -60.68
C LYS A 2 34.47 10.94 -60.01
N THR A 3 33.58 11.62 -60.73
CA THR A 3 32.41 12.34 -60.18
C THR A 3 31.25 11.46 -59.81
N ARG A 4 31.08 10.29 -60.38
CA ARG A 4 29.96 9.34 -60.06
C ARG A 4 30.20 8.53 -58.79
N MET A 5 31.43 8.29 -58.40
CA MET A 5 31.79 7.58 -57.20
C MET A 5 31.61 8.41 -55.92
N SER A 6 31.80 9.75 -56.02
CA SER A 6 31.62 10.65 -54.89
C SER A 6 30.16 10.80 -54.47
N GLY A 7 29.21 10.76 -55.40
CA GLY A 7 27.77 10.80 -55.11
C GLY A 7 27.23 9.57 -54.43
N LEU A 8 27.80 8.39 -54.78
CA LEU A 8 27.41 7.12 -54.16
C LEU A 8 27.89 7.02 -52.67
N PHE A 9 29.05 7.56 -52.38
CA PHE A 9 29.59 7.60 -51.00
C PHE A 9 28.78 8.53 -50.08
N ILE A 10 28.30 9.67 -50.57
CA ILE A 10 27.45 10.60 -49.84
C ILE A 10 26.07 9.99 -49.56
N LEU A 11 25.51 9.26 -50.54
CA LEU A 11 24.23 8.59 -50.38
C LEU A 11 24.27 7.45 -49.36
N VAL A 12 25.36 6.69 -49.32
CA VAL A 12 25.55 5.61 -48.33
C VAL A 12 25.76 6.18 -46.92
N LEU A 13 26.46 7.30 -46.77
CA LEU A 13 26.69 7.95 -45.49
C LEU A 13 25.37 8.55 -44.90
N LEU A 14 24.46 9.01 -45.72
CA LEU A 14 23.14 9.52 -45.30
C LEU A 14 22.16 8.45 -44.82
N LEU A 15 22.35 7.20 -45.19
CA LEU A 15 21.49 6.06 -44.81
C LEU A 15 21.86 5.48 -43.43
N THR A 16 23.01 5.80 -42.85
CA THR A 16 23.46 5.27 -41.56
C THR A 16 22.98 6.05 -40.35
N VAL A 17 22.29 7.19 -40.53
CA VAL A 17 21.83 8.05 -39.41
C VAL A 17 20.39 7.77 -38.98
N SER A 18 19.73 6.76 -39.59
CA SER A 18 18.40 6.29 -39.09
C SER A 18 18.55 5.47 -37.83
N GLY A 19 19.19 6.06 -36.80
CA GLY A 19 19.18 5.51 -35.44
C GLY A 19 17.75 5.58 -34.90
N CYS A 20 16.98 4.49 -35.04
CA CYS A 20 15.76 4.33 -34.28
C CYS A 20 16.12 4.43 -32.81
N SER A 21 15.85 5.55 -32.16
CA SER A 21 15.86 5.64 -30.72
C SER A 21 14.71 4.79 -30.17
N ILE A 22 14.96 3.49 -30.03
CA ILE A 22 14.11 2.60 -29.25
C ILE A 22 14.35 2.96 -27.77
N LEU A 23 13.90 4.14 -27.37
CA LEU A 23 13.75 4.44 -25.96
C LEU A 23 12.57 3.62 -25.46
N PRO A 24 12.78 2.68 -24.53
CA PRO A 24 11.67 1.98 -23.92
C PRO A 24 10.73 3.03 -23.30
N GLN A 25 9.51 3.12 -23.79
CA GLN A 25 8.49 3.94 -23.15
C GLN A 25 8.26 3.34 -21.76
N THR A 26 8.71 4.05 -20.73
CA THR A 26 8.38 3.70 -19.36
C THR A 26 6.86 3.82 -19.19
N GLN A 27 6.17 2.70 -19.03
CA GLN A 27 4.75 2.73 -18.72
C GLN A 27 4.55 3.49 -17.41
N PRO A 28 3.60 4.45 -17.36
CA PRO A 28 3.32 5.13 -16.11
C PRO A 28 2.85 4.12 -15.05
N SER A 29 3.38 4.24 -13.85
CA SER A 29 2.98 3.42 -12.72
C SER A 29 1.53 3.73 -12.33
N ALA A 30 0.70 2.70 -12.18
CA ALA A 30 -0.63 2.83 -11.61
C ALA A 30 -0.52 3.11 -10.11
N VAL A 31 -1.31 4.08 -9.63
CA VAL A 31 -1.31 4.50 -8.23
C VAL A 31 -2.66 4.14 -7.61
N HIS A 32 -2.62 3.50 -6.45
CA HIS A 32 -3.78 2.94 -5.76
C HIS A 32 -3.90 3.50 -4.34
N ASP A 33 -5.11 3.53 -3.81
CA ASP A 33 -5.43 3.74 -2.40
C ASP A 33 -6.28 2.56 -1.87
N PHE A 34 -6.81 2.67 -0.65
CA PHE A 34 -7.69 1.63 -0.07
C PHE A 34 -9.17 1.84 -0.40
N GLY A 35 -9.50 2.70 -1.38
CA GLY A 35 -10.89 3.03 -1.72
C GLY A 35 -11.59 3.76 -0.57
N ILE A 36 -10.89 4.65 0.11
CA ILE A 36 -11.45 5.45 1.20
C ILE A 36 -12.59 6.28 0.60
N PRO A 37 -13.84 6.13 1.06
CA PRO A 37 -14.91 7.00 0.65
C PRO A 37 -14.47 8.45 0.90
N ASN A 38 -14.66 9.33 -0.08
CA ASN A 38 -14.44 10.76 0.12
C ASN A 38 -15.25 11.18 1.35
N ALA A 39 -14.62 11.20 2.51
CA ALA A 39 -15.16 11.87 3.66
C ALA A 39 -15.31 13.32 3.20
N ASP A 40 -16.53 13.84 3.24
CA ASP A 40 -16.83 15.20 2.83
C ASP A 40 -15.76 16.13 3.39
N LEU A 41 -14.92 16.68 2.50
CA LEU A 41 -13.89 17.66 2.85
C LEU A 41 -14.49 18.92 3.52
N SER A 42 -15.81 18.97 3.63
CA SER A 42 -16.58 20.03 4.29
C SER A 42 -16.51 20.00 5.81
N SER A 43 -16.01 18.93 6.44
CA SER A 43 -16.01 18.80 7.91
C SER A 43 -14.68 19.18 8.58
N ALA A 44 -13.69 19.65 7.82
CA ALA A 44 -12.37 20.01 8.35
C ALA A 44 -12.29 21.37 9.05
N THR A 45 -13.43 21.98 9.40
CA THR A 45 -13.46 23.26 10.12
C THR A 45 -14.16 23.09 11.46
N SER A 46 -13.61 22.25 12.31
CA SER A 46 -13.95 22.24 13.73
C SER A 46 -12.66 22.15 14.53
N THR A 47 -12.21 23.28 15.00
CA THR A 47 -11.30 23.42 16.13
C THR A 47 -11.91 22.67 17.32
N SER A 48 -11.64 21.38 17.47
CA SER A 48 -12.02 20.64 18.66
C SER A 48 -10.80 20.03 19.30
N LEU A 49 -10.56 20.53 20.47
CA LEU A 49 -9.67 20.02 21.50
C LEU A 49 -9.82 18.49 21.62
N GLN A 50 -8.71 17.76 21.37
CA GLN A 50 -8.51 16.37 21.79
C GLN A 50 -9.64 15.37 21.50
N GLN A 51 -9.98 15.19 20.21
CA GLN A 51 -10.75 14.01 19.86
C GLN A 51 -9.85 12.77 19.90
N PRO A 52 -10.33 11.63 20.44
CA PRO A 52 -9.62 10.37 20.39
C PRO A 52 -9.24 10.03 18.94
N SER A 53 -8.00 9.64 18.70
CA SER A 53 -7.47 9.35 17.37
C SER A 53 -6.67 8.06 17.37
N ILE A 54 -6.62 7.40 16.22
CA ILE A 54 -5.80 6.22 16.01
C ILE A 54 -4.56 6.64 15.23
N THR A 55 -3.37 6.31 15.77
CA THR A 55 -2.09 6.53 15.10
C THR A 55 -1.53 5.19 14.63
N VAL A 56 -1.05 5.12 13.38
CA VAL A 56 -0.46 3.90 12.82
C VAL A 56 1.03 4.08 12.59
N GLN A 57 1.82 3.25 13.25
CA GLN A 57 3.27 3.18 13.10
C GLN A 57 3.66 1.95 12.31
N ALA A 58 4.75 2.04 11.53
CA ALA A 58 5.30 0.92 10.79
C ALA A 58 6.83 0.91 10.91
N PRO A 59 7.47 -0.26 10.78
CA PRO A 59 8.92 -0.33 10.70
C PRO A 59 9.41 0.35 9.41
N LYS A 60 10.62 0.87 9.45
CA LYS A 60 11.22 1.64 8.35
C LYS A 60 11.18 0.92 6.98
N TRP A 61 11.29 -0.40 6.97
CA TRP A 61 11.23 -1.19 5.73
C TRP A 61 9.82 -1.27 5.11
N LEU A 62 8.78 -0.87 5.84
CA LEU A 62 7.37 -0.80 5.39
C LEU A 62 6.88 0.66 5.24
N SER A 63 7.80 1.65 5.29
CA SER A 63 7.48 3.07 5.20
C SER A 63 7.58 3.63 3.78
N ASP A 64 7.42 2.78 2.77
CA ASP A 64 7.38 3.20 1.37
C ASP A 64 6.03 2.87 0.72
N SER A 65 5.78 3.41 -0.45
CA SER A 65 4.51 3.25 -1.18
C SER A 65 4.50 2.05 -2.13
N ARG A 66 5.46 1.12 -2.04
CA ARG A 66 5.51 -0.06 -2.92
C ARG A 66 4.53 -1.13 -2.46
N ILE A 67 3.95 -1.86 -3.41
CA ILE A 67 3.17 -3.05 -3.09
C ILE A 67 4.13 -4.22 -2.93
N HIS A 68 4.30 -4.70 -1.70
CA HIS A 68 5.21 -5.77 -1.35
C HIS A 68 4.59 -7.14 -1.61
N TYR A 69 5.41 -8.10 -2.07
CA TYR A 69 5.01 -9.49 -2.17
C TYR A 69 6.16 -10.47 -1.89
N ARG A 70 5.80 -11.72 -1.54
CA ARG A 70 6.73 -12.84 -1.36
C ARG A 70 6.28 -14.08 -2.10
N LEU A 71 7.23 -14.81 -2.66
CA LEU A 71 7.01 -16.13 -3.23
C LEU A 71 7.37 -17.18 -2.16
N LEU A 72 6.41 -17.58 -1.33
CA LEU A 72 6.66 -18.50 -0.22
C LEU A 72 7.13 -19.88 -0.71
N TYR A 73 6.64 -20.30 -1.87
CA TYR A 73 6.99 -21.56 -2.50
C TYR A 73 8.39 -21.60 -3.12
N ALA A 74 9.03 -20.45 -3.37
CA ALA A 74 10.31 -20.38 -4.08
C ALA A 74 11.40 -19.65 -3.29
N THR A 75 11.14 -18.43 -2.83
CA THR A 75 12.11 -17.57 -2.15
C THR A 75 11.46 -16.84 -0.96
N PRO A 76 11.10 -17.57 0.13
CA PRO A 76 10.27 -17.02 1.22
C PRO A 76 10.93 -15.87 1.98
N THR A 77 12.24 -15.76 1.96
CA THR A 77 13.00 -14.69 2.62
C THR A 77 13.14 -13.43 1.77
N GLN A 78 12.83 -13.50 0.46
CA GLN A 78 12.98 -12.38 -0.46
C GLN A 78 11.71 -11.55 -0.54
N VAL A 79 11.77 -10.29 -0.12
CA VAL A 79 10.73 -9.29 -0.40
C VAL A 79 10.90 -8.76 -1.81
N ARG A 80 9.82 -8.73 -2.56
CA ARG A 80 9.72 -8.21 -3.93
C ARG A 80 8.69 -7.10 -4.00
N PHE A 81 8.71 -6.34 -5.10
CA PHE A 81 7.83 -5.19 -5.33
C PHE A 81 7.29 -5.23 -6.74
N TYR A 82 6.06 -4.77 -6.91
CA TYR A 82 5.50 -4.52 -8.23
C TYR A 82 6.14 -3.27 -8.84
N ALA A 83 6.51 -3.34 -10.12
CA ALA A 83 7.19 -2.24 -10.81
C ALA A 83 6.22 -1.18 -11.34
N LEU A 84 5.02 -1.62 -11.75
CA LEU A 84 4.03 -0.78 -12.42
C LEU A 84 2.83 -0.41 -11.53
N ASP A 85 2.81 -0.87 -10.28
CA ASP A 85 1.74 -0.63 -9.33
C ASP A 85 2.33 -0.21 -7.98
N ARG A 86 1.74 0.82 -7.38
CA ARG A 86 2.14 1.31 -6.06
C ARG A 86 0.96 1.95 -5.33
N TRP A 87 1.10 2.09 -4.03
CA TRP A 87 0.22 2.90 -3.22
C TRP A 87 0.47 4.40 -3.45
N ILE A 88 -0.54 5.24 -3.20
CA ILE A 88 -0.41 6.71 -3.24
C ILE A 88 0.43 7.25 -2.07
N ALA A 89 0.40 6.54 -0.94
CA ALA A 89 1.16 6.83 0.28
C ALA A 89 1.60 5.51 0.93
N PRO A 90 2.50 5.52 1.94
CA PRO A 90 2.82 4.32 2.72
C PRO A 90 1.56 3.63 3.28
N PRO A 91 1.52 2.28 3.34
CA PRO A 91 0.37 1.55 3.87
C PRO A 91 -0.07 1.98 5.28
N SER A 92 0.88 2.37 6.14
CA SER A 92 0.58 2.89 7.48
C SER A 92 -0.22 4.19 7.44
N GLU A 93 0.12 5.11 6.57
CA GLU A 93 -0.60 6.39 6.41
C GLU A 93 -2.01 6.17 5.84
N LEU A 94 -2.13 5.31 4.82
CA LEU A 94 -3.43 4.97 4.24
C LEU A 94 -4.32 4.23 5.25
N PHE A 95 -3.75 3.36 6.08
CA PHE A 95 -4.48 2.64 7.10
C PHE A 95 -4.93 3.58 8.23
N GLU A 96 -4.06 4.52 8.66
CA GLU A 96 -4.42 5.57 9.62
C GLU A 96 -5.57 6.43 9.11
N GLN A 97 -5.51 6.87 7.85
CA GLN A 97 -6.60 7.63 7.22
C GLN A 97 -7.90 6.82 7.22
N LEU A 98 -7.87 5.54 6.85
CA LEU A 98 -9.05 4.68 6.83
C LEU A 98 -9.68 4.52 8.22
N LEU A 99 -8.86 4.27 9.24
CA LEU A 99 -9.31 4.08 10.63
C LEU A 99 -9.95 5.35 11.21
N ASN A 100 -9.45 6.53 10.84
CA ASN A 100 -9.97 7.81 11.32
C ASN A 100 -11.08 8.39 10.43
N ALA A 101 -11.24 7.93 9.18
CA ALA A 101 -12.24 8.43 8.23
C ALA A 101 -13.66 7.88 8.47
N SER A 102 -13.85 6.94 9.38
CA SER A 102 -15.13 6.23 9.57
C SER A 102 -16.29 7.11 10.11
N GLY A 103 -16.07 8.42 10.29
CA GLY A 103 -17.10 9.41 10.71
C GLY A 103 -17.70 9.15 12.10
N LYS A 104 -17.32 8.07 12.75
CA LYS A 104 -17.68 7.75 14.12
C LYS A 104 -16.65 8.37 15.05
N GLN A 105 -17.13 9.07 16.08
CA GLN A 105 -16.25 9.53 17.14
C GLN A 105 -15.57 8.29 17.76
N GLN A 106 -14.23 8.27 17.73
CA GLN A 106 -13.47 7.17 18.32
C GLN A 106 -13.75 7.12 19.83
N PRO A 107 -14.09 5.95 20.38
CA PRO A 107 -14.37 5.85 21.82
C PRO A 107 -13.11 6.08 22.66
N LYS A 108 -11.93 5.72 22.13
CA LYS A 108 -10.62 5.82 22.78
C LYS A 108 -9.52 6.06 21.76
N SER A 109 -8.45 6.74 22.19
CA SER A 109 -7.22 6.82 21.39
C SER A 109 -6.48 5.48 21.41
N ALA A 110 -5.85 5.15 20.28
CA ALA A 110 -5.06 3.92 20.14
C ALA A 110 -3.81 4.14 19.28
N THR A 111 -2.77 3.36 19.55
CA THR A 111 -1.61 3.23 18.70
C THR A 111 -1.61 1.85 18.06
N ILE A 112 -1.46 1.79 16.75
CA ILE A 112 -1.34 0.56 15.98
C ILE A 112 0.09 0.43 15.49
N GLN A 113 0.74 -0.69 15.79
CA GLN A 113 2.02 -1.07 15.22
C GLN A 113 1.76 -2.04 14.07
N LEU A 114 1.89 -1.57 12.83
CA LEU A 114 1.77 -2.38 11.63
C LEU A 114 3.06 -3.20 11.44
N ASN A 115 2.95 -4.53 11.45
CA ASN A 115 4.10 -5.43 11.40
C ASN A 115 4.27 -6.12 10.04
N VAL A 116 3.15 -6.46 9.38
CA VAL A 116 3.14 -7.11 8.06
C VAL A 116 2.05 -6.49 7.21
N PHE A 117 2.40 -6.16 5.97
CA PHE A 117 1.48 -5.69 4.94
C PHE A 117 2.04 -6.12 3.59
N GLU A 118 1.75 -7.34 3.17
CA GLU A 118 2.30 -7.92 1.95
C GLU A 118 1.38 -8.96 1.32
N GLN A 119 1.50 -9.14 0.01
CA GLN A 119 0.91 -10.27 -0.69
C GLN A 119 1.86 -11.48 -0.58
N GLN A 120 1.31 -12.65 -0.32
CA GLN A 120 2.05 -13.90 -0.22
C GLN A 120 1.54 -14.89 -1.25
N PHE A 121 2.46 -15.50 -1.99
CA PHE A 121 2.18 -16.54 -2.97
C PHE A 121 2.50 -17.90 -2.35
N ASP A 122 1.48 -18.69 -2.08
CA ASP A 122 1.64 -20.08 -1.62
C ASP A 122 2.06 -21.00 -2.79
N THR A 123 1.60 -20.67 -4.02
CA THR A 123 2.03 -21.29 -5.29
C THR A 123 2.11 -20.20 -6.37
N ALA A 124 2.57 -20.53 -7.57
CA ALA A 124 2.61 -19.59 -8.69
C ALA A 124 1.23 -19.00 -9.07
N ASN A 125 0.16 -19.74 -8.80
CA ASN A 125 -1.21 -19.39 -9.20
C ASN A 125 -2.14 -19.08 -8.01
N GLN A 126 -1.62 -19.10 -6.79
CA GLN A 126 -2.41 -18.84 -5.58
C GLN A 126 -1.69 -17.83 -4.70
N ALA A 127 -2.36 -16.72 -4.45
CA ALA A 127 -1.86 -15.65 -3.61
C ALA A 127 -2.94 -15.21 -2.61
N LYS A 128 -2.47 -14.67 -1.48
CA LYS A 128 -3.28 -14.03 -0.45
C LYS A 128 -2.64 -12.71 -0.03
N VAL A 129 -3.41 -11.78 0.44
CA VAL A 129 -2.92 -10.61 1.17
C VAL A 129 -2.91 -10.91 2.66
N VAL A 130 -1.91 -10.39 3.35
CA VAL A 130 -1.71 -10.58 4.79
C VAL A 130 -1.48 -9.22 5.45
N ILE A 131 -2.24 -8.96 6.52
CA ILE A 131 -2.04 -7.82 7.42
C ILE A 131 -1.84 -8.35 8.83
N HIS A 132 -0.75 -7.94 9.48
CA HIS A 132 -0.50 -8.22 10.88
C HIS A 132 -0.14 -6.94 11.60
N PHE A 133 -0.88 -6.62 12.65
CA PHE A 133 -0.63 -5.45 13.49
C PHE A 133 -1.00 -5.72 14.94
N THR A 134 -0.42 -4.91 15.82
CA THR A 134 -0.74 -4.88 17.25
C THR A 134 -1.38 -3.53 17.56
N ALA A 135 -2.57 -3.53 18.14
CA ALA A 135 -3.23 -2.33 18.63
C ALA A 135 -3.09 -2.21 20.15
N THR A 136 -2.85 -0.99 20.64
CA THR A 136 -2.72 -0.68 22.06
C THR A 136 -3.54 0.58 22.35
N THR A 137 -4.46 0.54 23.30
CA THR A 137 -5.21 1.73 23.73
C THR A 137 -4.29 2.70 24.47
N VAL A 138 -4.55 3.99 24.28
CA VAL A 138 -3.88 5.04 25.08
C VAL A 138 -4.77 5.35 26.27
N PRO A 139 -4.34 5.07 27.53
CA PRO A 139 -5.10 5.42 28.72
C PRO A 139 -5.30 6.92 28.82
N GLU A 140 -6.45 7.35 29.32
CA GLU A 140 -6.74 8.77 29.57
C GLU A 140 -6.07 9.27 30.86
N ASP A 141 -5.77 8.35 31.79
CA ASP A 141 -5.12 8.62 33.07
C ASP A 141 -4.15 7.50 33.44
N ASN A 142 -3.41 7.70 34.53
CA ASN A 142 -2.43 6.73 35.04
C ASN A 142 -3.05 5.56 35.84
N GLU A 143 -4.36 5.54 36.05
CA GLU A 143 -5.05 4.49 36.81
C GLU A 143 -5.55 3.35 35.90
N HIS A 144 -5.72 3.62 34.60
CA HIS A 144 -6.16 2.62 33.64
C HIS A 144 -4.98 1.97 32.92
N GLN A 145 -5.03 0.65 32.80
CA GLN A 145 -4.04 -0.10 32.04
C GLN A 145 -4.32 -0.03 30.53
N ALA A 146 -3.26 0.09 29.74
CA ALA A 146 -3.36 -0.03 28.30
C ALA A 146 -3.83 -1.44 27.90
N ASN A 147 -4.91 -1.53 27.13
CA ASN A 147 -5.36 -2.78 26.55
C ASN A 147 -4.60 -3.04 25.24
N LYS A 148 -4.12 -4.26 25.04
CA LYS A 148 -3.31 -4.64 23.88
C LYS A 148 -3.88 -5.86 23.20
N ARG A 149 -3.96 -5.83 21.85
CA ARG A 149 -4.46 -6.93 21.03
C ARG A 149 -3.67 -7.09 19.73
N ASP A 150 -3.36 -8.34 19.38
CA ASP A 150 -2.77 -8.72 18.09
C ASP A 150 -3.87 -9.08 17.10
N PHE A 151 -3.74 -8.54 15.89
CA PHE A 151 -4.62 -8.81 14.77
C PHE A 151 -3.83 -9.45 13.63
N ARG A 152 -4.24 -10.62 13.20
CA ARG A 152 -3.65 -11.35 12.08
C ARG A 152 -4.76 -11.69 11.10
N LEU A 153 -4.75 -11.00 9.97
CA LEU A 153 -5.76 -11.15 8.93
C LEU A 153 -5.12 -11.61 7.64
N GLN A 154 -5.85 -12.42 6.90
CA GLN A 154 -5.46 -12.81 5.56
C GLN A 154 -6.70 -13.03 4.70
N LEU A 155 -6.58 -12.75 3.40
CA LEU A 155 -7.65 -12.93 2.42
C LEU A 155 -7.06 -13.45 1.12
N PRO A 156 -7.60 -14.50 0.49
CA PRO A 156 -7.20 -14.93 -0.83
C PRO A 156 -7.35 -13.81 -1.86
N CYS A 157 -6.37 -13.65 -2.73
CA CYS A 157 -6.46 -12.72 -3.84
C CYS A 157 -7.33 -13.30 -4.97
N PRO A 158 -8.18 -12.50 -5.63
CA PRO A 158 -8.95 -12.98 -6.79
C PRO A 158 -8.04 -13.35 -7.98
N THR A 159 -6.87 -12.69 -8.10
CA THR A 159 -5.83 -12.99 -9.10
C THR A 159 -4.45 -12.94 -8.46
N PRO A 160 -3.47 -13.76 -8.93
CA PRO A 160 -2.11 -13.78 -8.38
C PRO A 160 -1.22 -12.69 -9.04
N ASP A 161 -1.62 -11.42 -8.90
CA ASP A 161 -0.96 -10.25 -9.49
C ASP A 161 -1.19 -8.98 -8.64
N ALA A 162 -0.70 -7.83 -9.12
CA ALA A 162 -0.88 -6.54 -8.44
C ALA A 162 -2.36 -6.16 -8.30
N LYS A 163 -3.18 -6.41 -9.32
CA LYS A 163 -4.62 -6.11 -9.29
C LYS A 163 -5.32 -6.93 -8.20
N GLY A 164 -4.99 -8.22 -8.11
CA GLY A 164 -5.48 -9.08 -7.04
C GLY A 164 -5.01 -8.65 -5.66
N ALA A 165 -3.76 -8.17 -5.53
CA ALA A 165 -3.26 -7.60 -4.28
C ALA A 165 -4.06 -6.35 -3.87
N VAL A 166 -4.24 -5.39 -4.76
CA VAL A 166 -5.01 -4.15 -4.50
C VAL A 166 -6.44 -4.49 -4.07
N THR A 167 -7.14 -5.36 -4.83
CA THR A 167 -8.50 -5.81 -4.49
C THR A 167 -8.55 -6.48 -3.11
N GLY A 168 -7.59 -7.38 -2.85
CA GLY A 168 -7.51 -8.09 -1.57
C GLY A 168 -7.24 -7.15 -0.40
N PHE A 169 -6.31 -6.21 -0.54
CA PHE A 169 -6.02 -5.24 0.51
C PHE A 169 -7.17 -4.27 0.77
N THR A 170 -7.86 -3.79 -0.26
CA THR A 170 -9.06 -2.94 -0.08
C THR A 170 -10.12 -3.66 0.77
N ALA A 171 -10.36 -4.94 0.53
CA ALA A 171 -11.31 -5.71 1.32
C ALA A 171 -10.79 -6.01 2.74
N LEU A 172 -9.50 -6.39 2.86
CA LEU A 172 -8.91 -6.79 4.13
C LEU A 172 -8.70 -5.61 5.08
N THR A 173 -8.36 -4.42 4.58
CA THR A 173 -8.24 -3.21 5.40
C THR A 173 -9.59 -2.75 5.94
N LYS A 174 -10.68 -2.90 5.14
CA LYS A 174 -12.03 -2.64 5.62
C LYS A 174 -12.41 -3.61 6.76
N GLN A 175 -12.13 -4.89 6.60
CA GLN A 175 -12.35 -5.88 7.66
C GLN A 175 -11.52 -5.55 8.91
N ALA A 176 -10.25 -5.16 8.74
CA ALA A 176 -9.37 -4.74 9.84
C ALA A 176 -9.94 -3.52 10.57
N ASN A 177 -10.45 -2.52 9.83
CA ASN A 177 -11.11 -1.36 10.42
C ASN A 177 -12.30 -1.77 11.29
N ASP A 178 -13.21 -2.61 10.77
CA ASP A 178 -14.39 -3.05 11.51
C ASP A 178 -14.00 -3.78 12.81
N MET A 179 -12.94 -4.63 12.75
CA MET A 179 -12.43 -5.34 13.93
C MET A 179 -11.79 -4.41 14.96
N VAL A 180 -11.04 -3.39 14.53
CA VAL A 180 -10.45 -2.38 15.43
C VAL A 180 -11.53 -1.55 16.09
N GLN A 181 -12.53 -1.10 15.34
CA GLN A 181 -13.65 -0.33 15.89
C GLN A 181 -14.44 -1.13 16.94
N ALA A 182 -14.74 -2.40 16.66
CA ALA A 182 -15.41 -3.28 17.62
C ALA A 182 -14.54 -3.47 18.88
N TRP A 183 -13.24 -3.72 18.73
CA TRP A 183 -12.35 -3.88 19.87
C TRP A 183 -12.25 -2.62 20.74
N LEU A 184 -12.18 -1.43 20.13
CA LEU A 184 -12.14 -0.16 20.87
C LEU A 184 -13.45 0.11 21.63
N ALA A 185 -14.59 -0.32 21.09
CA ALA A 185 -15.89 -0.21 21.77
C ALA A 185 -15.99 -1.15 22.99
N ASP A 186 -15.38 -2.36 22.91
CA ASP A 186 -15.41 -3.37 23.98
C ASP A 186 -14.31 -3.16 25.03
N ALA A 187 -13.30 -2.33 24.76
CA ALA A 187 -12.16 -2.08 25.67
C ALA A 187 -12.57 -1.13 26.81
N ASN A 188 -13.37 -1.59 27.75
CA ASN A 188 -13.73 -0.87 28.97
C ASN A 188 -12.75 -1.19 30.10
#